data_929cccc26b350963ca27b1e409fb3881
#
_entry.id   929cccc26b350963ca27b1e409fb3881
#
_cell.length_a   1.000
_cell.length_b   1.000
_cell.length_c   1.000
_cell.angle_alpha   90.00
_cell.angle_beta   90.00
_cell.angle_gamma   90.00
#
_symmetry.space_group_name_H-M   'P 1'
#
loop_
_entity.id
_entity.type
_entity.pdbx_description
1 polymer ?
#
loop_
_entity_poly.entity_id
_entity_poly.type
_entity_poly.pdbx_seq_one_letter_code
_entity_poly.pdbx_strand_id
1 'polypeptide(L)'
;MKTLIDMHTHTGFSPDGEGTVEQSLAKAKELGLAAFAITDHCDCNFRYKADHYGDPEALKDGMMYGSGEYAPASIVAQYEAAQHLEGLNFLCGIELGQPLQDIEFAEEIASDKRLDFIIGSHHQNKGKDDFYWIEYKNMDLSQTYALLEDYFKEMLEMCKWGKLDVLGHLTYPLRYIQGDCGIQIDLAPYDEIIREIFCTLIQKGKGIEINVSGLRQKYGKPLPDLGFVKLYKALGGEILTIGSDAHC
;
A
#
# COMPACT_ATOMS: atom_id res chain seq x y z
N MET A 1 -12.39 4.94 26.23
CA MET A 1 -12.42 3.83 25.24
C MET A 1 -11.42 4.19 24.16
N LYS A 2 -10.41 3.34 23.88
CA LYS A 2 -9.45 3.57 22.78
C LYS A 2 -10.22 3.37 21.47
N THR A 3 -10.17 4.32 20.56
CA THR A 3 -10.94 4.30 19.30
C THR A 3 -10.09 4.53 18.05
N LEU A 4 -8.85 5.01 18.22
CA LEU A 4 -7.94 5.21 17.10
C LEU A 4 -7.23 3.90 16.78
N ILE A 5 -7.12 3.65 15.48
CA ILE A 5 -6.32 2.57 14.91
C ILE A 5 -5.35 3.15 13.90
N ASP A 6 -4.24 2.48 13.68
CA ASP A 6 -3.33 2.74 12.57
C ASP A 6 -2.88 1.40 12.00
N MET A 7 -3.32 1.12 10.79
CA MET A 7 -3.15 -0.18 10.15
C MET A 7 -2.16 -0.14 8.98
N HIS A 8 -1.43 0.98 8.81
CA HIS A 8 -0.46 1.15 7.74
C HIS A 8 0.69 2.03 8.22
N THR A 9 1.80 1.42 8.58
CA THR A 9 3.02 2.09 9.03
C THR A 9 4.25 1.32 8.60
N HIS A 10 5.37 2.04 8.47
CA HIS A 10 6.65 1.49 8.02
C HIS A 10 7.73 1.64 9.10
N THR A 11 8.73 0.78 9.02
CA THR A 11 9.95 0.81 9.84
C THR A 11 11.18 0.86 8.95
N GLY A 12 12.38 0.83 9.54
CA GLY A 12 13.63 0.76 8.79
C GLY A 12 13.84 -0.53 7.97
N PHE A 13 12.87 -1.44 7.92
CA PHE A 13 12.86 -2.53 6.95
C PHE A 13 12.32 -2.08 5.59
N SER A 14 11.50 -1.04 5.54
CA SER A 14 11.13 -0.38 4.29
C SER A 14 12.28 0.48 3.79
N PRO A 15 12.59 0.53 2.48
CA PRO A 15 13.71 1.29 1.93
C PRO A 15 13.69 2.79 2.27
N ASP A 16 12.51 3.34 2.50
CA ASP A 16 12.23 4.74 2.81
C ASP A 16 11.67 4.94 4.23
N GLY A 17 11.64 3.87 5.04
CA GLY A 17 11.17 3.91 6.41
C GLY A 17 12.31 4.12 7.42
N GLU A 18 11.95 4.62 8.60
CA GLU A 18 12.88 4.88 9.70
C GLU A 18 12.44 4.16 11.00
N GLY A 19 13.40 3.97 11.90
CA GLY A 19 13.13 3.41 13.23
C GLY A 19 13.05 1.88 13.24
N THR A 20 12.79 1.34 14.43
CA THR A 20 12.68 -0.10 14.65
C THR A 20 11.24 -0.51 14.98
N VAL A 21 10.96 -1.80 14.87
CA VAL A 21 9.67 -2.39 15.27
C VAL A 21 9.32 -2.00 16.72
N GLU A 22 10.28 -2.09 17.66
CA GLU A 22 10.07 -1.76 19.06
C GLU A 22 9.74 -0.28 19.27
N GLN A 23 10.39 0.62 18.52
CA GLN A 23 10.10 2.07 18.58
C GLN A 23 8.69 2.36 18.10
N SER A 24 8.25 1.75 17.01
CA SER A 24 6.89 1.89 16.47
C SER A 24 5.85 1.34 17.45
N LEU A 25 6.09 0.16 18.04
CA LEU A 25 5.20 -0.42 19.06
C LEU A 25 5.11 0.43 20.31
N ALA A 26 6.24 0.98 20.77
CA ALA A 26 6.28 1.89 21.92
C ALA A 26 5.47 3.16 21.63
N LYS A 27 5.60 3.73 20.43
CA LYS A 27 4.86 4.91 20.02
C LYS A 27 3.36 4.66 19.91
N ALA A 28 2.97 3.52 19.33
CA ALA A 28 1.55 3.11 19.27
C ALA A 28 0.92 2.98 20.67
N LYS A 29 1.67 2.45 21.64
CA LYS A 29 1.24 2.40 23.05
C LYS A 29 1.12 3.79 23.67
N GLU A 30 2.13 4.66 23.48
CA GLU A 30 2.11 6.04 23.97
C GLU A 30 0.88 6.80 23.46
N LEU A 31 0.57 6.67 22.16
CA LEU A 31 -0.59 7.27 21.52
C LEU A 31 -1.91 6.62 21.95
N GLY A 32 -1.86 5.50 22.63
CA GLY A 32 -3.04 4.79 23.11
C GLY A 32 -3.89 4.18 22.00
N LEU A 33 -3.29 3.72 20.90
CA LEU A 33 -4.01 3.10 19.80
C LEU A 33 -4.78 1.86 20.27
N ALA A 34 -5.94 1.63 19.69
CA ALA A 34 -6.78 0.45 19.93
C ALA A 34 -6.28 -0.77 19.16
N ALA A 35 -5.77 -0.55 17.94
CA ALA A 35 -5.09 -1.53 17.12
C ALA A 35 -4.00 -0.85 16.30
N PHE A 36 -2.96 -1.61 15.95
CA PHE A 36 -1.80 -1.14 15.23
C PHE A 36 -1.24 -2.25 14.35
N ALA A 37 -0.84 -1.94 13.13
CA ALA A 37 -0.11 -2.85 12.26
C ALA A 37 1.15 -2.15 11.73
N ILE A 38 2.24 -2.89 11.66
CA ILE A 38 3.41 -2.55 10.85
C ILE A 38 3.23 -3.27 9.52
N THR A 39 3.41 -2.56 8.43
CA THR A 39 3.17 -3.05 7.08
C THR A 39 4.29 -2.59 6.15
N ASP A 40 5.52 -3.01 6.48
CA ASP A 40 6.69 -2.66 5.67
C ASP A 40 6.51 -3.07 4.21
N HIS A 41 7.15 -2.33 3.32
CA HIS A 41 7.07 -2.57 1.88
C HIS A 41 7.55 -3.97 1.47
N CYS A 42 6.80 -4.59 0.57
CA CYS A 42 7.18 -5.78 -0.16
C CYS A 42 6.76 -5.63 -1.62
N ASP A 43 7.48 -4.80 -2.37
CA ASP A 43 7.24 -4.63 -3.80
C ASP A 43 7.77 -5.84 -4.57
N CYS A 44 6.85 -6.66 -5.07
CA CYS A 44 7.20 -7.97 -5.65
C CYS A 44 8.03 -7.88 -6.91
N ASN A 45 7.88 -6.81 -7.71
CA ASN A 45 8.70 -6.55 -8.88
C ASN A 45 10.17 -6.20 -8.55
N PHE A 46 10.46 -5.92 -7.28
CA PHE A 46 11.80 -5.63 -6.76
C PHE A 46 12.28 -6.69 -5.75
N ARG A 47 11.94 -7.96 -5.99
CA ARG A 47 12.40 -9.08 -5.15
C ARG A 47 13.90 -9.06 -4.91
N TYR A 48 14.68 -8.77 -5.95
CA TYR A 48 16.13 -8.75 -5.90
C TYR A 48 16.68 -7.34 -5.84
N LYS A 49 17.95 -7.21 -5.42
CA LYS A 49 18.66 -5.92 -5.48
C LYS A 49 18.90 -5.49 -6.93
N ALA A 50 19.12 -4.19 -7.14
CA ALA A 50 19.31 -3.62 -8.48
C ALA A 50 20.41 -4.27 -9.29
N ASP A 51 21.51 -4.69 -8.67
CA ASP A 51 22.62 -5.37 -9.33
C ASP A 51 22.20 -6.68 -10.00
N HIS A 52 21.15 -7.33 -9.47
CA HIS A 52 20.57 -8.55 -10.07
C HIS A 52 19.90 -8.26 -11.42
N TYR A 53 19.29 -7.08 -11.57
CA TYR A 53 18.62 -6.68 -12.81
C TYR A 53 19.56 -6.07 -13.85
N GLY A 54 20.84 -5.91 -13.55
CA GLY A 54 21.86 -5.42 -14.46
C GLY A 54 21.79 -3.92 -14.75
N ASP A 55 20.93 -3.18 -14.06
CA ASP A 55 20.76 -1.74 -14.21
C ASP A 55 20.82 -1.03 -12.85
N PRO A 56 22.00 -0.51 -12.46
CA PRO A 56 22.14 0.26 -11.22
C PRO A 56 21.38 1.60 -11.23
N GLU A 57 21.01 2.12 -12.42
CA GLU A 57 20.21 3.35 -12.54
C GLU A 57 18.70 3.10 -12.39
N ALA A 58 18.25 1.84 -12.37
CA ALA A 58 16.88 1.50 -11.98
C ALA A 58 16.58 1.90 -10.53
N LEU A 59 17.62 2.19 -9.75
CA LEU A 59 17.53 2.72 -8.39
C LEU A 59 17.81 4.21 -8.40
N LYS A 60 16.79 5.01 -8.59
CA LYS A 60 16.90 6.45 -8.35
C LYS A 60 17.07 6.67 -6.84
N ASP A 61 17.97 7.62 -6.49
CA ASP A 61 18.23 8.07 -5.11
C ASP A 61 18.79 7.04 -4.12
N GLY A 62 19.41 5.96 -4.61
CA GLY A 62 20.06 4.97 -3.75
C GLY A 62 19.10 4.08 -2.96
N MET A 63 17.81 4.11 -3.26
CA MET A 63 16.86 3.14 -2.73
C MET A 63 17.26 1.76 -3.20
N MET A 64 17.65 0.92 -2.26
CA MET A 64 18.02 -0.46 -2.51
C MET A 64 16.79 -1.32 -2.37
N TYR A 65 16.11 -1.57 -3.48
CA TYR A 65 15.10 -2.60 -3.52
C TYR A 65 15.76 -3.97 -3.28
N GLY A 66 15.04 -4.86 -2.75
CA GLY A 66 15.50 -6.18 -2.32
C GLY A 66 14.46 -6.76 -1.38
N SER A 67 13.18 -6.65 -1.80
CA SER A 67 12.03 -7.10 -1.00
C SER A 67 12.17 -8.54 -0.54
N GLY A 68 12.90 -9.37 -1.30
CA GLY A 68 13.22 -10.74 -0.92
C GLY A 68 14.11 -10.85 0.34
N GLU A 69 14.85 -9.80 0.71
CA GLU A 69 15.63 -9.75 1.94
C GLU A 69 14.87 -9.05 3.06
N TYR A 70 14.28 -7.87 2.76
CA TYR A 70 13.70 -7.00 3.78
C TYR A 70 12.34 -7.46 4.28
N ALA A 71 11.45 -7.90 3.39
CA ALA A 71 10.11 -8.27 3.78
C ALA A 71 10.07 -9.50 4.71
N PRO A 72 10.77 -10.63 4.42
CA PRO A 72 10.86 -11.74 5.37
C PRO A 72 11.52 -11.35 6.69
N ALA A 73 12.55 -10.47 6.67
CA ALA A 73 13.22 -10.00 7.88
C ALA A 73 12.29 -9.15 8.76
N SER A 74 11.51 -8.25 8.13
CA SER A 74 10.47 -7.47 8.83
C SER A 74 9.43 -8.38 9.49
N ILE A 75 8.89 -9.37 8.76
CA ILE A 75 7.91 -10.32 9.29
C ILE A 75 8.47 -11.06 10.50
N VAL A 76 9.73 -11.50 10.46
CA VAL A 76 10.38 -12.17 11.60
C VAL A 76 10.47 -11.21 12.79
N ALA A 77 11.00 -10.00 12.60
CA ALA A 77 11.17 -9.03 13.67
C ALA A 77 9.83 -8.64 14.32
N GLN A 78 8.80 -8.40 13.53
CA GLN A 78 7.45 -8.11 14.00
C GLN A 78 6.88 -9.26 14.81
N TYR A 79 6.99 -10.50 14.30
CA TYR A 79 6.49 -11.70 14.98
C TYR A 79 7.19 -11.93 16.32
N GLU A 80 8.51 -11.77 16.38
CA GLU A 80 9.29 -11.90 17.62
C GLU A 80 8.90 -10.82 18.65
N ALA A 81 8.77 -9.57 18.21
CA ALA A 81 8.34 -8.47 19.08
C ALA A 81 6.92 -8.70 19.63
N ALA A 82 6.02 -9.25 18.82
CA ALA A 82 4.64 -9.56 19.22
C ALA A 82 4.56 -10.57 20.38
N GLN A 83 5.50 -11.52 20.50
CA GLN A 83 5.51 -12.55 21.54
C GLN A 83 5.63 -11.96 22.96
N HIS A 84 6.16 -10.76 23.09
CA HIS A 84 6.43 -10.06 24.34
C HIS A 84 5.58 -8.81 24.54
N LEU A 85 4.63 -8.57 23.61
CA LEU A 85 3.84 -7.36 23.57
C LEU A 85 2.57 -7.49 24.43
N GLU A 86 2.40 -6.58 25.41
CA GLU A 86 1.18 -6.48 26.20
C GLU A 86 0.50 -5.12 26.01
N GLY A 87 -0.82 -5.11 26.10
CA GLY A 87 -1.62 -3.88 26.20
C GLY A 87 -1.86 -3.13 24.87
N LEU A 88 -1.46 -3.71 23.73
CA LEU A 88 -1.75 -3.22 22.38
C LEU A 88 -2.25 -4.38 21.54
N ASN A 89 -3.33 -4.17 20.77
CA ASN A 89 -3.73 -5.12 19.73
C ASN A 89 -2.86 -4.84 18.49
N PHE A 90 -1.81 -5.63 18.34
CA PHE A 90 -0.84 -5.52 17.27
C PHE A 90 -1.06 -6.64 16.25
N LEU A 91 -0.98 -6.29 14.97
CA LEU A 91 -1.03 -7.22 13.86
C LEU A 91 0.32 -7.18 13.12
N CYS A 92 0.94 -8.34 12.97
CA CYS A 92 2.10 -8.52 12.11
C CYS A 92 1.63 -8.41 10.66
N GLY A 93 2.06 -7.39 9.95
CA GLY A 93 1.55 -7.08 8.62
C GLY A 93 2.64 -6.86 7.58
N ILE A 94 2.18 -6.72 6.35
CA ILE A 94 3.00 -6.40 5.17
C ILE A 94 2.20 -5.56 4.19
N GLU A 95 2.83 -4.59 3.54
CA GLU A 95 2.31 -3.94 2.35
C GLU A 95 2.86 -4.64 1.11
N LEU A 96 2.01 -5.46 0.48
CA LEU A 96 2.36 -6.30 -0.66
C LEU A 96 2.09 -5.53 -1.96
N GLY A 97 3.15 -4.97 -2.52
CA GLY A 97 3.11 -4.18 -3.74
C GLY A 97 3.23 -5.04 -5.00
N GLN A 98 2.44 -4.74 -6.02
CA GLN A 98 2.47 -5.32 -7.36
C GLN A 98 2.60 -6.86 -7.39
N PRO A 99 1.77 -7.63 -6.65
CA PRO A 99 1.96 -9.08 -6.48
C PRO A 99 1.97 -9.88 -7.78
N LEU A 100 1.26 -9.40 -8.80
CA LEU A 100 1.17 -10.10 -10.09
C LEU A 100 2.39 -9.89 -10.99
N GLN A 101 3.35 -9.04 -10.57
CA GLN A 101 4.60 -8.84 -11.32
C GLN A 101 5.68 -9.88 -10.95
N ASP A 102 5.60 -10.48 -9.74
CA ASP A 102 6.29 -11.72 -9.35
C ASP A 102 5.34 -12.55 -8.48
N ILE A 103 4.44 -13.29 -9.13
CA ILE A 103 3.39 -14.04 -8.46
C ILE A 103 3.96 -15.15 -7.55
N GLU A 104 5.08 -15.74 -7.89
CA GLU A 104 5.72 -16.80 -7.10
C GLU A 104 6.20 -16.24 -5.75
N PHE A 105 6.85 -15.08 -5.78
CA PHE A 105 7.26 -14.40 -4.57
C PHE A 105 6.07 -13.87 -3.75
N ALA A 106 5.07 -13.31 -4.41
CA ALA A 106 3.85 -12.85 -3.74
C ALA A 106 3.13 -14.01 -3.01
N GLU A 107 3.07 -15.19 -3.61
CA GLU A 107 2.50 -16.39 -3.00
C GLU A 107 3.32 -16.87 -1.81
N GLU A 108 4.65 -16.81 -1.90
CA GLU A 108 5.56 -17.12 -0.80
C GLU A 108 5.28 -16.24 0.41
N ILE A 109 5.28 -14.92 0.22
CA ILE A 109 5.01 -13.94 1.29
C ILE A 109 3.59 -14.07 1.83
N ALA A 110 2.58 -14.09 0.98
CA ALA A 110 1.18 -14.15 1.41
C ALA A 110 0.80 -15.46 2.12
N SER A 111 1.65 -16.49 2.04
CA SER A 111 1.46 -17.77 2.72
C SER A 111 2.21 -17.86 4.05
N ASP A 112 2.93 -16.82 4.46
CA ASP A 112 3.65 -16.80 5.72
C ASP A 112 2.66 -16.75 6.89
N LYS A 113 2.69 -17.80 7.72
CA LYS A 113 1.75 -17.97 8.83
C LYS A 113 1.96 -17.00 10.01
N ARG A 114 3.02 -16.22 9.96
CA ARG A 114 3.30 -15.17 10.95
C ARG A 114 2.55 -13.89 10.66
N LEU A 115 2.07 -13.71 9.41
CA LEU A 115 1.28 -12.55 9.02
C LEU A 115 -0.16 -12.68 9.52
N ASP A 116 -0.64 -11.60 10.13
CA ASP A 116 -2.02 -11.39 10.54
C ASP A 116 -2.77 -10.49 9.55
N PHE A 117 -2.04 -9.68 8.76
CA PHE A 117 -2.63 -8.61 7.95
C PHE A 117 -1.80 -8.30 6.69
N ILE A 118 -2.47 -8.23 5.55
CA ILE A 118 -1.85 -7.91 4.25
C ILE A 118 -2.59 -6.76 3.59
N ILE A 119 -1.88 -5.65 3.34
CA ILE A 119 -2.34 -4.58 2.45
C ILE A 119 -1.90 -4.95 1.03
N GLY A 120 -2.82 -5.02 0.09
CA GLY A 120 -2.47 -5.13 -1.34
C GLY A 120 -2.34 -3.74 -1.94
N SER A 121 -1.16 -3.40 -2.45
CA SER A 121 -0.86 -2.07 -2.98
C SER A 121 -0.40 -2.12 -4.43
N HIS A 122 -0.57 -1.00 -5.14
CA HIS A 122 -0.11 -0.87 -6.52
C HIS A 122 0.63 0.46 -6.69
N HIS A 123 1.98 0.38 -6.65
CA HIS A 123 2.86 1.55 -6.72
C HIS A 123 3.40 1.78 -8.14
N GLN A 124 3.34 0.76 -9.00
CA GLN A 124 3.98 0.76 -10.31
C GLN A 124 3.23 -0.14 -11.30
N ASN A 125 2.85 0.40 -12.45
CA ASN A 125 2.35 -0.43 -13.55
C ASN A 125 3.47 -1.28 -14.15
N LYS A 126 3.14 -2.45 -14.64
CA LYS A 126 4.10 -3.37 -15.23
C LYS A 126 4.91 -2.73 -16.35
N GLY A 127 6.23 -2.74 -16.21
CA GLY A 127 7.16 -2.18 -17.19
C GLY A 127 7.15 -0.65 -17.29
N LYS A 128 6.64 0.04 -16.27
CA LYS A 128 6.72 1.50 -16.12
C LYS A 128 7.56 1.85 -14.90
N ASP A 129 7.88 3.14 -14.75
CA ASP A 129 8.43 3.66 -13.50
C ASP A 129 7.38 3.65 -12.40
N ASP A 130 7.82 3.60 -11.13
CA ASP A 130 6.98 3.89 -9.99
C ASP A 130 6.27 5.24 -10.15
N PHE A 131 5.01 5.32 -9.71
CA PHE A 131 4.22 6.55 -9.83
C PHE A 131 4.89 7.77 -9.18
N TYR A 132 5.70 7.57 -8.17
CA TYR A 132 6.52 8.63 -7.55
C TYR A 132 7.54 9.23 -8.52
N TRP A 133 8.14 8.43 -9.41
CA TRP A 133 9.20 8.85 -10.33
C TRP A 133 8.70 9.40 -11.66
N ILE A 134 7.40 9.27 -11.96
CA ILE A 134 6.84 9.70 -13.25
C ILE A 134 6.81 11.23 -13.33
N GLU A 135 7.40 11.76 -14.41
CA GLU A 135 7.38 13.18 -14.72
C GLU A 135 6.07 13.60 -15.44
N TYR A 136 4.97 13.65 -14.70
CA TYR A 136 3.62 13.91 -15.23
C TYR A 136 3.51 15.21 -16.04
N LYS A 137 4.32 16.23 -15.72
CA LYS A 137 4.34 17.51 -16.45
C LYS A 137 4.86 17.38 -17.89
N ASN A 138 5.59 16.30 -18.18
CA ASN A 138 6.10 15.99 -19.52
C ASN A 138 5.14 15.10 -20.31
N MET A 139 4.04 14.64 -19.70
CA MET A 139 3.00 13.85 -20.33
C MET A 139 1.85 14.73 -20.78
N ASP A 140 1.22 14.39 -21.90
CA ASP A 140 -0.07 14.96 -22.23
C ASP A 140 -1.19 14.30 -21.39
N LEU A 141 -2.35 14.96 -21.36
CA LEU A 141 -3.47 14.50 -20.53
C LEU A 141 -3.97 13.11 -20.96
N SER A 142 -3.91 12.76 -22.25
CA SER A 142 -4.33 11.46 -22.76
C SER A 142 -3.41 10.35 -22.29
N GLN A 143 -2.10 10.61 -22.22
CA GLN A 143 -1.12 9.67 -21.67
C GLN A 143 -1.34 9.44 -20.18
N THR A 144 -1.66 10.49 -19.43
CA THR A 144 -1.99 10.38 -18.00
C THR A 144 -3.26 9.54 -17.77
N TYR A 145 -4.29 9.73 -18.61
CA TYR A 145 -5.50 8.89 -18.54
C TYR A 145 -5.19 7.42 -18.90
N ALA A 146 -4.40 7.16 -19.94
CA ALA A 146 -4.00 5.80 -20.31
C ALA A 146 -3.21 5.12 -19.19
N LEU A 147 -2.32 5.85 -18.51
CA LEU A 147 -1.58 5.35 -17.34
C LEU A 147 -2.52 4.94 -16.20
N LEU A 148 -3.54 5.75 -15.91
CA LEU A 148 -4.54 5.45 -14.88
C LEU A 148 -5.47 4.29 -15.28
N GLU A 149 -5.76 4.13 -16.57
CA GLU A 149 -6.52 2.99 -17.06
C GLU A 149 -5.78 1.67 -16.80
N ASP A 150 -4.48 1.62 -17.09
CA ASP A 150 -3.63 0.47 -16.80
C ASP A 150 -3.53 0.24 -15.29
N TYR A 151 -3.38 1.31 -14.49
CA TYR A 151 -3.38 1.26 -13.03
C TYR A 151 -4.61 0.54 -12.45
N PHE A 152 -5.80 0.95 -12.84
CA PHE A 152 -7.03 0.33 -12.33
C PHE A 152 -7.23 -1.09 -12.86
N LYS A 153 -6.78 -1.40 -14.08
CA LYS A 153 -6.81 -2.77 -14.62
C LYS A 153 -5.92 -3.72 -13.84
N GLU A 154 -4.66 -3.33 -13.59
CA GLU A 154 -3.74 -4.15 -12.82
C GLU A 154 -4.21 -4.32 -11.36
N MET A 155 -4.74 -3.26 -10.77
CA MET A 155 -5.36 -3.31 -9.44
C MET A 155 -6.56 -4.26 -9.39
N LEU A 156 -7.42 -4.27 -10.39
CA LEU A 156 -8.54 -5.20 -10.47
C LEU A 156 -8.06 -6.66 -10.51
N GLU A 157 -7.02 -6.95 -11.29
CA GLU A 157 -6.46 -8.30 -11.36
C GLU A 157 -5.83 -8.70 -10.00
N MET A 158 -5.16 -7.79 -9.30
CA MET A 158 -4.70 -8.02 -7.93
C MET A 158 -5.87 -8.35 -6.99
N CYS A 159 -6.98 -7.60 -7.07
CA CYS A 159 -8.17 -7.89 -6.28
C CYS A 159 -8.81 -9.24 -6.65
N LYS A 160 -8.75 -9.65 -7.92
CA LYS A 160 -9.19 -10.98 -8.36
C LYS A 160 -8.30 -12.10 -7.82
N TRP A 161 -6.99 -11.88 -7.73
CA TRP A 161 -6.08 -12.81 -7.03
C TRP A 161 -6.47 -12.93 -5.55
N GLY A 162 -6.64 -11.82 -4.83
CA GLY A 162 -7.38 -11.75 -3.57
C GLY A 162 -6.63 -12.23 -2.33
N LYS A 163 -5.31 -12.44 -2.36
CA LYS A 163 -4.51 -12.75 -1.16
C LYS A 163 -4.04 -11.49 -0.45
N LEU A 164 -4.97 -10.60 -0.19
CA LEU A 164 -4.83 -9.39 0.59
C LEU A 164 -6.02 -9.30 1.56
N ASP A 165 -5.93 -8.53 2.62
CA ASP A 165 -7.04 -8.28 3.53
C ASP A 165 -7.74 -6.97 3.20
N VAL A 166 -6.97 -5.95 2.84
CA VAL A 166 -7.49 -4.68 2.35
C VAL A 166 -6.71 -4.19 1.14
N LEU A 167 -7.40 -3.49 0.24
CA LEU A 167 -6.78 -2.73 -0.83
C LEU A 167 -6.27 -1.41 -0.26
N GLY A 168 -4.96 -1.16 -0.38
CA GLY A 168 -4.30 0.07 0.02
C GLY A 168 -4.68 1.24 -0.90
N HIS A 169 -4.59 2.43 -0.40
CA HIS A 169 -4.66 3.75 -1.08
C HIS A 169 -5.13 3.74 -2.55
N LEU A 170 -6.35 3.27 -2.82
CA LEU A 170 -6.99 3.10 -4.15
C LEU A 170 -6.64 4.20 -5.18
N THR A 171 -6.40 5.42 -4.76
CA THR A 171 -6.13 6.57 -5.64
C THR A 171 -4.70 7.09 -5.50
N TYR A 172 -3.75 6.20 -5.22
CA TYR A 172 -2.34 6.52 -4.96
C TYR A 172 -1.71 7.50 -5.97
N PRO A 173 -1.84 7.34 -7.31
CA PRO A 173 -1.20 8.24 -8.25
C PRO A 173 -1.67 9.70 -8.17
N LEU A 174 -2.88 9.94 -7.64
CA LEU A 174 -3.44 11.29 -7.58
C LEU A 174 -2.68 12.21 -6.62
N ARG A 175 -1.92 11.65 -5.64
CA ARG A 175 -1.06 12.46 -4.79
C ARG A 175 0.01 13.22 -5.60
N TYR A 176 0.52 12.61 -6.64
CA TYR A 176 1.53 13.19 -7.54
C TYR A 176 0.88 14.01 -8.65
N ILE A 177 -0.13 13.45 -9.32
CA ILE A 177 -0.79 14.08 -10.47
C ILE A 177 -1.51 15.36 -10.02
N GLN A 178 -2.42 15.27 -9.07
CA GLN A 178 -3.22 16.41 -8.60
C GLN A 178 -2.48 17.20 -7.52
N GLY A 179 -1.83 16.51 -6.57
CA GLY A 179 -1.16 17.14 -5.44
C GLY A 179 0.10 17.89 -5.85
N ASP A 180 1.07 17.21 -6.44
CA ASP A 180 2.38 17.80 -6.72
C ASP A 180 2.42 18.55 -8.05
N CYS A 181 1.75 18.02 -9.08
CA CYS A 181 1.76 18.60 -10.41
C CYS A 181 0.58 19.56 -10.67
N GLY A 182 -0.48 19.51 -9.85
CA GLY A 182 -1.67 20.35 -10.02
C GLY A 182 -2.53 20.00 -11.23
N ILE A 183 -2.30 18.84 -11.86
CA ILE A 183 -3.04 18.38 -13.05
C ILE A 183 -4.38 17.83 -12.57
N GLN A 184 -5.48 18.43 -13.01
CA GLN A 184 -6.82 17.98 -12.64
C GLN A 184 -7.22 16.75 -13.45
N ILE A 185 -7.61 15.68 -12.76
CA ILE A 185 -8.09 14.42 -13.35
C ILE A 185 -9.54 14.21 -12.91
N ASP A 186 -10.39 13.91 -13.88
CA ASP A 186 -11.72 13.37 -13.64
C ASP A 186 -11.64 11.84 -13.62
N LEU A 187 -12.12 11.21 -12.55
CA LEU A 187 -12.15 9.75 -12.41
C LEU A 187 -13.43 9.11 -12.94
N ALA A 188 -14.41 9.89 -13.41
CA ALA A 188 -15.65 9.35 -13.96
C ALA A 188 -15.44 8.29 -15.07
N PRO A 189 -14.42 8.39 -15.94
CA PRO A 189 -14.14 7.33 -16.92
C PRO A 189 -13.82 5.97 -16.31
N TYR A 190 -13.42 5.92 -15.03
CA TYR A 190 -13.04 4.69 -14.32
C TYR A 190 -14.10 4.20 -13.34
N ASP A 191 -15.29 4.81 -13.31
CA ASP A 191 -16.35 4.45 -12.36
C ASP A 191 -16.73 2.97 -12.44
N GLU A 192 -16.82 2.39 -13.63
CA GLU A 192 -17.19 0.99 -13.83
C GLU A 192 -16.12 0.05 -13.26
N ILE A 193 -14.85 0.28 -13.58
CA ILE A 193 -13.77 -0.60 -13.10
C ILE A 193 -13.57 -0.45 -11.58
N ILE A 194 -13.73 0.76 -11.02
CA ILE A 194 -13.66 0.98 -9.57
C ILE A 194 -14.81 0.24 -8.86
N ARG A 195 -16.00 0.24 -9.42
CA ARG A 195 -17.13 -0.55 -8.90
C ARG A 195 -16.83 -2.06 -8.97
N GLU A 196 -16.24 -2.54 -10.06
CA GLU A 196 -15.83 -3.94 -10.19
C GLU A 196 -14.78 -4.32 -9.14
N ILE A 197 -13.78 -3.46 -8.89
CA ILE A 197 -12.80 -3.63 -7.81
C ILE A 197 -13.51 -3.79 -6.46
N PHE A 198 -14.40 -2.87 -6.10
CA PHE A 198 -15.13 -2.94 -4.84
C PHE A 198 -16.00 -4.19 -4.72
N CYS A 199 -16.75 -4.51 -5.76
CA CYS A 199 -17.58 -5.74 -5.77
C CYS A 199 -16.71 -7.00 -5.62
N THR A 200 -15.57 -7.05 -6.29
CA THR A 200 -14.61 -8.17 -6.19
C THR A 200 -14.10 -8.34 -4.76
N LEU A 201 -13.68 -7.24 -4.11
CA LEU A 201 -13.24 -7.25 -2.72
C LEU A 201 -14.35 -7.73 -1.78
N ILE A 202 -15.55 -7.17 -1.91
CA ILE A 202 -16.72 -7.53 -1.10
C ILE A 202 -17.05 -9.01 -1.24
N GLN A 203 -17.10 -9.53 -2.46
CA GLN A 203 -17.38 -10.95 -2.72
C GLN A 203 -16.35 -11.90 -2.11
N LYS A 204 -15.10 -11.44 -1.98
CA LYS A 204 -14.01 -12.19 -1.36
C LYS A 204 -13.89 -11.98 0.16
N GLY A 205 -14.77 -11.15 0.77
CA GLY A 205 -14.68 -10.79 2.18
C GLY A 205 -13.46 -9.94 2.50
N LYS A 206 -13.02 -9.10 1.56
CA LYS A 206 -11.87 -8.20 1.66
C LYS A 206 -12.34 -6.75 1.78
N GLY A 207 -11.45 -5.89 2.30
CA GLY A 207 -11.73 -4.51 2.58
C GLY A 207 -10.99 -3.49 1.72
N ILE A 208 -11.17 -2.23 2.11
CA ILE A 208 -10.38 -1.11 1.60
C ILE A 208 -9.75 -0.35 2.75
N GLU A 209 -8.66 0.32 2.46
CA GLU A 209 -8.02 1.28 3.34
C GLU A 209 -8.57 2.70 3.10
N ILE A 210 -8.61 3.51 4.16
CA ILE A 210 -8.55 4.97 4.11
C ILE A 210 -7.14 5.38 4.52
N ASN A 211 -6.29 5.66 3.54
CA ASN A 211 -4.94 6.13 3.78
C ASN A 211 -4.97 7.65 4.00
N VAL A 212 -4.51 8.10 5.15
CA VAL A 212 -4.57 9.52 5.53
C VAL A 212 -3.30 10.29 5.21
N SER A 213 -2.27 9.66 4.61
CA SER A 213 -1.02 10.34 4.24
C SER A 213 -1.25 11.53 3.31
N GLY A 214 -2.20 11.43 2.40
CA GLY A 214 -2.54 12.50 1.48
C GLY A 214 -3.01 13.80 2.16
N LEU A 215 -3.50 13.72 3.41
CA LEU A 215 -3.86 14.90 4.20
C LEU A 215 -2.61 15.72 4.64
N ARG A 216 -1.46 15.07 4.77
CA ARG A 216 -0.19 15.71 5.10
C ARG A 216 0.56 16.24 3.87
N GLN A 217 0.08 15.87 2.68
CA GLN A 217 0.67 16.22 1.38
C GLN A 217 -0.11 17.33 0.69
N LYS A 218 0.42 17.86 -0.40
CA LYS A 218 -0.25 18.90 -1.21
C LYS A 218 -1.60 18.45 -1.77
N TYR A 219 -1.82 17.14 -1.87
CA TYR A 219 -3.09 16.57 -2.29
C TYR A 219 -4.26 16.97 -1.37
N GLY A 220 -4.04 17.02 -0.06
CA GLY A 220 -4.99 17.52 0.93
C GLY A 220 -6.24 16.67 1.15
N LYS A 221 -6.24 15.41 0.67
CA LYS A 221 -7.35 14.47 0.80
C LYS A 221 -6.84 13.08 1.19
N PRO A 222 -7.67 12.23 1.82
CA PRO A 222 -7.31 10.82 2.00
C PRO A 222 -7.33 10.06 0.67
N LEU A 223 -6.74 8.90 0.64
CA LEU A 223 -6.61 7.99 -0.50
C LEU A 223 -7.31 6.65 -0.17
N PRO A 224 -8.51 6.39 -0.74
CA PRO A 224 -9.30 7.28 -1.57
C PRO A 224 -10.04 8.36 -0.77
N ASP A 225 -10.60 9.35 -1.47
CA ASP A 225 -11.45 10.33 -0.83
C ASP A 225 -12.77 9.71 -0.34
N LEU A 226 -13.49 10.45 0.53
CA LEU A 226 -14.70 9.93 1.18
C LEU A 226 -15.85 9.62 0.20
N GLY A 227 -15.80 10.10 -1.04
CA GLY A 227 -16.78 9.75 -2.08
C GLY A 227 -16.70 8.27 -2.41
N PHE A 228 -15.49 7.75 -2.61
CA PHE A 228 -15.26 6.32 -2.87
C PHE A 228 -15.58 5.44 -1.66
N VAL A 229 -15.28 5.89 -0.45
CA VAL A 229 -15.65 5.18 0.79
C VAL A 229 -17.17 5.03 0.91
N LYS A 230 -17.91 6.10 0.59
CA LYS A 230 -19.39 6.03 0.56
C LYS A 230 -19.90 5.09 -0.53
N LEU A 231 -19.27 5.08 -1.70
CA LEU A 231 -19.58 4.16 -2.78
C LEU A 231 -19.35 2.71 -2.35
N TYR A 232 -18.18 2.41 -1.77
CA TYR A 232 -17.84 1.08 -1.25
C TYR A 232 -18.90 0.59 -0.25
N LYS A 233 -19.28 1.45 0.70
CA LYS A 233 -20.33 1.13 1.67
C LYS A 233 -21.70 0.93 1.01
N ALA A 234 -22.06 1.73 0.01
CA ALA A 234 -23.32 1.60 -0.72
C ALA A 234 -23.41 0.30 -1.53
N LEU A 235 -22.26 -0.25 -1.95
CA LEU A 235 -22.15 -1.55 -2.61
C LEU A 235 -22.19 -2.75 -1.63
N GLY A 236 -22.23 -2.49 -0.31
CA GLY A 236 -22.29 -3.52 0.73
C GLY A 236 -20.94 -3.83 1.38
N GLY A 237 -19.93 -2.97 1.19
CA GLY A 237 -18.63 -3.11 1.85
C GLY A 237 -18.71 -2.84 3.34
N GLU A 238 -18.08 -3.71 4.14
CA GLU A 238 -18.11 -3.65 5.61
C GLU A 238 -16.71 -3.53 6.23
N ILE A 239 -15.66 -3.97 5.54
CA ILE A 239 -14.29 -3.99 6.05
C ILE A 239 -13.57 -2.71 5.63
N LEU A 240 -13.15 -1.92 6.62
CA LEU A 240 -12.50 -0.65 6.41
C LEU A 240 -11.38 -0.47 7.44
N THR A 241 -10.19 -0.15 6.98
CA THR A 241 -9.07 0.23 7.84
C THR A 241 -8.70 1.71 7.65
N ILE A 242 -7.95 2.24 8.61
CA ILE A 242 -7.34 3.57 8.51
C ILE A 242 -5.84 3.36 8.67
N GLY A 243 -5.06 3.92 7.76
CA GLY A 243 -3.61 3.89 7.77
C GLY A 243 -3.01 5.28 7.69
N SER A 244 -2.00 5.55 8.52
CA SER A 244 -1.26 6.79 8.44
C SER A 244 -0.24 6.80 7.29
N ASP A 245 0.25 5.62 6.90
CA ASP A 245 1.33 5.48 5.93
C ASP A 245 2.57 6.26 6.41
N ALA A 246 2.86 6.14 7.71
CA ALA A 246 3.96 6.84 8.34
C ALA A 246 5.27 6.08 8.15
N HIS A 247 6.32 6.80 7.74
CA HIS A 247 7.67 6.27 7.47
C HIS A 247 8.71 6.78 8.50
N CYS A 248 8.30 7.59 9.49
CA CYS A 248 9.14 8.17 10.54
C CYS A 248 8.38 8.43 11.84
#